data_0f3360ba28e9af46eaaa9e32fe6dea96
#
_entry.id   0f3360ba28e9af46eaaa9e32fe6dea96
#
_cell.length_a   1.000
_cell.length_b   1.000
_cell.length_c   1.000
_cell.angle_alpha   90.00
_cell.angle_beta   90.00
_cell.angle_gamma   90.00
#
_symmetry.space_group_name_H-M   'P 1'
#
loop_
_entity.id
_entity.type
_entity.pdbx_description
1 polymer ?
#
loop_
_entity_poly.entity_id
_entity_poly.type
_entity_poly.pdbx_seq_one_letter_code
_entity_poly.pdbx_strand_id
1 'polypeptide(L)'
;MSIWLIRAGSHGEYEQKFIQEKRVYVTWPGLDVDISKLSDAAELLVEMQSRYPDAKLNKLRNWVRQVWPFAHVIKKGDLVILPSKQQPAIYVGEVAGDYVYENKGPDPYYHWLPVKWIGEAIPRTQFGQDLLHSFGAFLTICRIQRNNAEARINAMRESKWAPDPGFKGKLTKQEAEAADESDERTDLEEAGRDQIAQLIRAKFGGHAFARLVNAILKAQGYTTYLSPEGTDGGIDILAGTGALGFSSPRICVQVKSQESPIGRPEVDQLIGAMDNTKADAALFVAWGGFKPTVYRELANRFFRVRLWTQKELLEQLFATYEKLDEDLRAELPLKRVWTVAAHDEE
;
A
#
# COMPACT_ATOMS: atom_id res chain seq x y z
N MET A 1 -19.78 6.35 -15.28
CA MET A 1 -19.24 5.93 -13.97
C MET A 1 -17.82 6.46 -13.92
N SER A 2 -17.47 7.23 -12.92
CA SER A 2 -16.12 7.82 -12.79
C SER A 2 -15.32 7.05 -11.76
N ILE A 3 -13.96 7.11 -11.86
CA ILE A 3 -13.07 6.55 -10.83
C ILE A 3 -12.41 7.70 -10.07
N TRP A 4 -12.42 7.60 -8.76
CA TRP A 4 -11.84 8.56 -7.86
C TRP A 4 -10.80 7.92 -6.97
N LEU A 5 -9.59 8.48 -6.96
CA LEU A 5 -8.59 8.21 -5.94
C LEU A 5 -9.00 8.97 -4.67
N ILE A 6 -9.05 8.28 -3.55
CA ILE A 6 -9.26 8.90 -2.23
C ILE A 6 -8.30 8.26 -1.25
N ARG A 7 -7.40 9.07 -0.66
CA ARG A 7 -6.39 8.60 0.30
C ARG A 7 -6.90 8.79 1.72
N ALA A 8 -6.56 7.87 2.60
CA ALA A 8 -6.94 7.91 4.01
C ALA A 8 -5.81 8.47 4.89
N GLY A 9 -5.38 9.69 4.59
CA GLY A 9 -4.23 10.33 5.20
C GLY A 9 -2.90 10.03 4.49
N SER A 10 -1.85 10.76 4.85
CA SER A 10 -0.51 10.62 4.23
C SER A 10 0.17 9.29 4.58
N HIS A 11 -0.10 8.76 5.77
CA HIS A 11 0.45 7.51 6.28
C HIS A 11 -0.61 6.39 6.42
N GLY A 12 -1.84 6.62 5.94
CA GLY A 12 -2.95 5.66 6.07
C GLY A 12 -3.56 5.62 7.48
N GLU A 13 -3.40 6.69 8.25
CA GLU A 13 -3.86 6.81 9.63
C GLU A 13 -5.38 6.69 9.77
N TYR A 14 -6.13 7.01 8.71
CA TYR A 14 -7.59 6.91 8.69
C TYR A 14 -8.12 5.66 7.98
N GLU A 15 -7.24 4.80 7.43
CA GLU A 15 -7.62 3.67 6.58
C GLU A 15 -8.58 2.70 7.27
N GLN A 16 -8.27 2.30 8.50
CA GLN A 16 -9.12 1.38 9.25
C GLN A 16 -10.53 1.94 9.45
N LYS A 17 -10.64 3.23 9.75
CA LYS A 17 -11.93 3.90 9.93
C LYS A 17 -12.73 3.89 8.63
N PHE A 18 -12.09 4.23 7.49
CA PHE A 18 -12.76 4.21 6.18
C PHE A 18 -13.34 2.83 5.86
N ILE A 19 -12.57 1.77 6.12
CA ILE A 19 -12.99 0.39 5.83
C ILE A 19 -14.09 -0.09 6.78
N GLN A 20 -13.92 0.11 8.09
CA GLN A 20 -14.85 -0.38 9.10
C GLN A 20 -16.20 0.33 9.05
N GLU A 21 -16.21 1.64 8.85
CA GLU A 21 -17.43 2.43 8.78
C GLU A 21 -18.07 2.42 7.39
N LYS A 22 -17.39 1.82 6.40
CA LYS A 22 -17.84 1.80 5.00
C LYS A 22 -18.10 3.21 4.47
N ARG A 23 -17.15 4.12 4.74
CA ARG A 23 -17.20 5.53 4.38
C ARG A 23 -15.83 5.98 3.89
N VAL A 24 -15.79 6.98 3.05
CA VAL A 24 -14.60 7.77 2.78
C VAL A 24 -14.83 9.19 3.26
N TYR A 25 -13.79 9.82 3.78
CA TYR A 25 -13.88 11.12 4.42
C TYR A 25 -12.97 12.15 3.75
N VAL A 26 -13.39 13.41 3.80
CA VAL A 26 -12.48 14.56 3.69
C VAL A 26 -11.85 14.76 5.07
N THR A 27 -10.54 14.61 5.18
CA THR A 27 -9.83 14.62 6.46
C THR A 27 -8.99 15.89 6.65
N TRP A 28 -9.51 17.04 6.25
CA TRP A 28 -8.93 18.37 6.52
C TRP A 28 -9.36 18.85 7.91
N PRO A 29 -8.41 18.94 8.89
CA PRO A 29 -8.78 19.35 10.26
C PRO A 29 -9.38 20.75 10.30
N GLY A 30 -10.46 20.91 11.06
CA GLY A 30 -11.15 22.21 11.22
C GLY A 30 -12.00 22.64 10.05
N LEU A 31 -12.20 21.84 9.01
CA LEU A 31 -13.13 22.13 7.92
C LEU A 31 -14.56 21.77 8.33
N ASP A 32 -15.21 22.63 9.11
CA ASP A 32 -16.52 22.41 9.73
C ASP A 32 -17.68 23.14 9.02
N VAL A 33 -17.56 23.38 7.72
CA VAL A 33 -18.59 24.02 6.89
C VAL A 33 -19.28 23.01 6.00
N ASP A 34 -20.60 23.09 5.88
CA ASP A 34 -21.36 22.25 4.95
C ASP A 34 -21.06 22.65 3.49
N ILE A 35 -20.17 21.91 2.85
CA ILE A 35 -19.69 22.19 1.49
C ILE A 35 -20.87 22.14 0.50
N SER A 36 -21.87 21.27 0.71
CA SER A 36 -23.00 21.14 -0.21
C SER A 36 -23.89 22.39 -0.31
N LYS A 37 -23.78 23.30 0.65
CA LYS A 37 -24.54 24.57 0.67
C LYS A 37 -23.81 25.71 -0.01
N LEU A 38 -22.55 25.55 -0.35
CA LEU A 38 -21.78 26.56 -1.06
C LEU A 38 -22.15 26.54 -2.54
N SER A 39 -22.29 27.74 -3.12
CA SER A 39 -22.76 27.88 -4.50
C SER A 39 -21.68 27.56 -5.53
N ASP A 40 -20.43 27.82 -5.21
CA ASP A 40 -19.28 27.56 -6.09
C ASP A 40 -17.97 27.31 -5.32
N ALA A 41 -16.95 26.94 -6.06
CA ALA A 41 -15.62 26.67 -5.51
C ALA A 41 -14.93 27.94 -4.96
N ALA A 42 -15.34 29.14 -5.37
CA ALA A 42 -14.78 30.39 -4.85
C ALA A 42 -15.27 30.65 -3.43
N GLU A 43 -16.51 30.34 -3.12
CA GLU A 43 -17.04 30.41 -1.73
C GLU A 43 -16.26 29.41 -0.82
N LEU A 44 -16.00 28.20 -1.30
CA LEU A 44 -15.17 27.24 -0.54
C LEU A 44 -13.75 27.79 -0.30
N LEU A 45 -13.18 28.49 -1.29
CA LEU A 45 -11.86 29.11 -1.11
C LEU A 45 -11.89 30.19 -0.01
N VAL A 46 -12.94 31.01 0.07
CA VAL A 46 -13.11 32.02 1.12
C VAL A 46 -13.22 31.36 2.50
N GLU A 47 -14.01 30.30 2.60
CA GLU A 47 -14.13 29.52 3.83
C GLU A 47 -12.79 28.90 4.27
N MET A 48 -12.03 28.34 3.33
CA MET A 48 -10.70 27.79 3.62
C MET A 48 -9.70 28.88 4.03
N GLN A 49 -9.73 30.06 3.39
CA GLN A 49 -8.87 31.19 3.79
C GLN A 49 -9.14 31.63 5.23
N SER A 50 -10.40 31.63 5.65
CA SER A 50 -10.78 31.99 7.02
C SER A 50 -10.29 30.96 8.06
N ARG A 51 -10.33 29.66 7.72
CA ARG A 51 -9.96 28.57 8.63
C ARG A 51 -8.46 28.30 8.68
N TYR A 52 -7.77 28.54 7.57
CA TYR A 52 -6.34 28.28 7.42
C TYR A 52 -5.58 29.57 7.02
N PRO A 53 -5.57 30.61 7.89
CA PRO A 53 -5.01 31.91 7.53
C PRO A 53 -3.52 31.89 7.22
N ASP A 54 -2.79 30.90 7.76
CA ASP A 54 -1.35 30.75 7.53
C ASP A 54 -1.01 30.00 6.23
N ALA A 55 -2.02 29.41 5.57
CA ALA A 55 -1.79 28.65 4.35
C ALA A 55 -1.67 29.58 3.13
N LYS A 56 -0.69 29.32 2.28
CA LYS A 56 -0.51 30.05 1.02
C LYS A 56 -1.72 29.87 0.09
N LEU A 57 -2.09 30.93 -0.64
CA LEU A 57 -3.26 30.92 -1.54
C LEU A 57 -3.22 29.75 -2.56
N ASN A 58 -2.06 29.43 -3.11
CA ASN A 58 -1.94 28.31 -4.06
C ASN A 58 -2.22 26.96 -3.41
N LYS A 59 -1.80 26.77 -2.15
CA LYS A 59 -2.12 25.57 -1.36
C LYS A 59 -3.63 25.45 -1.14
N LEU A 60 -4.30 26.55 -0.74
CA LEU A 60 -5.75 26.56 -0.57
C LEU A 60 -6.51 26.28 -1.88
N ARG A 61 -6.05 26.85 -3.00
CA ARG A 61 -6.63 26.55 -4.32
C ARG A 61 -6.49 25.07 -4.69
N ASN A 62 -5.34 24.48 -4.37
CA ASN A 62 -5.13 23.04 -4.59
C ASN A 62 -6.08 22.21 -3.71
N TRP A 63 -6.26 22.56 -2.45
CA TRP A 63 -7.23 21.90 -1.56
C TRP A 63 -8.66 22.02 -2.05
N VAL A 64 -9.07 23.22 -2.49
CA VAL A 64 -10.41 23.44 -3.07
C VAL A 64 -10.64 22.51 -4.27
N ARG A 65 -9.66 22.36 -5.17
CA ARG A 65 -9.77 21.46 -6.33
C ARG A 65 -9.98 19.99 -5.93
N GLN A 66 -9.53 19.58 -4.76
CA GLN A 66 -9.70 18.23 -4.24
C GLN A 66 -11.01 18.08 -3.46
N VAL A 67 -11.35 19.05 -2.62
CA VAL A 67 -12.48 18.98 -1.70
C VAL A 67 -13.81 19.29 -2.40
N TRP A 68 -13.83 20.25 -3.32
CA TRP A 68 -15.05 20.63 -4.05
C TRP A 68 -15.71 19.46 -4.79
N PRO A 69 -14.95 18.64 -5.58
CA PRO A 69 -15.54 17.49 -6.25
C PRO A 69 -16.13 16.44 -5.31
N PHE A 70 -15.63 16.34 -4.09
CA PHE A 70 -16.11 15.35 -3.12
C PHE A 70 -17.58 15.56 -2.76
N ALA A 71 -18.01 16.82 -2.62
CA ALA A 71 -19.40 17.14 -2.29
C ALA A 71 -20.31 17.35 -3.51
N HIS A 72 -19.75 17.79 -4.66
CA HIS A 72 -20.56 18.24 -5.79
C HIS A 72 -20.46 17.40 -7.06
N VAL A 73 -19.40 16.57 -7.21
CA VAL A 73 -19.15 15.85 -8.45
C VAL A 73 -19.22 14.34 -8.27
N ILE A 74 -18.67 13.83 -7.16
CA ILE A 74 -18.73 12.38 -6.85
C ILE A 74 -20.18 12.01 -6.57
N LYS A 75 -20.65 10.95 -7.22
CA LYS A 75 -22.04 10.52 -7.12
C LYS A 75 -22.16 9.03 -6.92
N LYS A 76 -23.32 8.60 -6.47
CA LYS A 76 -23.68 7.19 -6.34
C LYS A 76 -23.39 6.42 -7.62
N GLY A 77 -22.72 5.28 -7.48
CA GLY A 77 -22.28 4.41 -8.56
C GLY A 77 -20.87 4.72 -9.09
N ASP A 78 -20.23 5.83 -8.67
CA ASP A 78 -18.82 6.06 -8.98
C ASP A 78 -17.93 5.09 -8.18
N LEU A 79 -16.74 4.76 -8.73
CA LEU A 79 -15.78 3.91 -8.05
C LEU A 79 -14.78 4.73 -7.25
N VAL A 80 -14.43 4.19 -6.09
CA VAL A 80 -13.39 4.71 -5.22
C VAL A 80 -12.20 3.75 -5.21
N ILE A 81 -11.02 4.28 -5.45
CA ILE A 81 -9.73 3.60 -5.30
C ILE A 81 -9.06 4.16 -4.04
N LEU A 82 -8.80 3.29 -3.09
CA LEU A 82 -8.08 3.62 -1.85
C LEU A 82 -6.79 2.79 -1.80
N PRO A 83 -5.64 3.36 -2.23
CA PRO A 83 -4.35 2.69 -2.04
C PRO A 83 -4.02 2.58 -0.56
N SER A 84 -3.79 1.35 -0.11
CA SER A 84 -3.41 1.11 1.28
C SER A 84 -1.97 1.58 1.53
N LYS A 85 -1.75 2.23 2.68
CA LYS A 85 -0.42 2.50 3.24
C LYS A 85 -0.03 1.47 4.32
N GLN A 86 -0.98 0.63 4.74
CA GLN A 86 -0.77 -0.40 5.76
C GLN A 86 -0.32 -1.74 5.15
N GLN A 87 -0.68 -2.00 3.89
CA GLN A 87 -0.36 -3.23 3.17
C GLN A 87 -0.17 -2.94 1.66
N PRO A 88 0.54 -3.79 0.92
CA PRO A 88 0.78 -3.58 -0.51
C PRO A 88 -0.46 -3.96 -1.36
N ALA A 89 -1.57 -3.28 -1.12
CA ALA A 89 -2.85 -3.57 -1.72
C ALA A 89 -3.67 -2.29 -1.99
N ILE A 90 -4.73 -2.45 -2.75
CA ILE A 90 -5.67 -1.39 -3.12
C ILE A 90 -7.08 -1.86 -2.76
N TYR A 91 -7.83 -1.05 -2.05
CA TYR A 91 -9.25 -1.25 -1.87
C TYR A 91 -10.02 -0.58 -3.00
N VAL A 92 -11.00 -1.30 -3.53
CA VAL A 92 -11.94 -0.76 -4.52
C VAL A 92 -13.33 -0.74 -3.89
N GLY A 93 -14.00 0.38 -3.98
CA GLY A 93 -15.36 0.56 -3.49
C GLY A 93 -16.24 1.25 -4.50
N GLU A 94 -17.55 1.16 -4.30
CA GLU A 94 -18.57 1.86 -5.06
C GLU A 94 -19.29 2.83 -4.14
N VAL A 95 -19.42 4.10 -4.54
CA VAL A 95 -20.17 5.12 -3.80
C VAL A 95 -21.63 4.68 -3.71
N ALA A 96 -22.11 4.48 -2.49
CA ALA A 96 -23.43 3.89 -2.24
C ALA A 96 -24.56 4.93 -2.06
N GLY A 97 -24.24 6.21 -1.86
CA GLY A 97 -25.19 7.28 -1.65
C GLY A 97 -24.58 8.66 -1.80
N ASP A 98 -25.33 9.67 -1.43
CA ASP A 98 -24.93 11.06 -1.56
C ASP A 98 -23.96 11.51 -0.46
N TYR A 99 -23.31 12.64 -0.67
CA TYR A 99 -22.49 13.32 0.30
C TYR A 99 -23.26 13.65 1.59
N VAL A 100 -22.59 13.49 2.73
CA VAL A 100 -23.15 13.80 4.05
C VAL A 100 -22.20 14.73 4.80
N TYR A 101 -22.79 15.79 5.36
CA TYR A 101 -22.14 16.67 6.33
C TYR A 101 -22.65 16.37 7.75
N GLU A 102 -21.73 16.03 8.65
CA GLU A 102 -22.01 15.68 10.05
C GLU A 102 -21.44 16.76 10.99
N ASN A 103 -22.20 17.81 11.28
CA ASN A 103 -21.74 18.95 12.06
C ASN A 103 -21.38 18.64 13.54
N LYS A 104 -21.81 17.49 14.05
CA LYS A 104 -21.47 16.98 15.39
C LYS A 104 -20.40 15.88 15.36
N GLY A 105 -19.87 15.60 14.19
CA GLY A 105 -18.79 14.64 14.04
C GLY A 105 -17.51 15.13 14.76
N PRO A 106 -16.65 14.21 15.20
CA PRO A 106 -15.34 14.62 15.67
C PRO A 106 -14.48 15.10 14.49
N ASP A 107 -13.67 16.14 14.73
CA ASP A 107 -12.66 16.58 13.77
C ASP A 107 -11.67 15.45 13.46
N PRO A 108 -11.32 15.18 12.18
CA PRO A 108 -11.68 15.87 10.94
C PRO A 108 -12.81 15.20 10.13
N TYR A 109 -13.72 14.46 10.74
CA TYR A 109 -14.66 13.54 10.07
C TYR A 109 -16.04 14.17 9.78
N TYR A 110 -16.09 15.44 9.50
CA TYR A 110 -17.33 16.16 9.21
C TYR A 110 -17.97 15.80 7.87
N HIS A 111 -17.16 15.39 6.89
CA HIS A 111 -17.59 15.17 5.51
C HIS A 111 -17.32 13.74 5.08
N TRP A 112 -18.33 13.05 4.60
CA TRP A 112 -18.17 11.67 4.16
C TRP A 112 -19.10 11.26 3.02
N LEU A 113 -18.69 10.24 2.28
CA LEU A 113 -19.50 9.51 1.32
C LEU A 113 -19.62 8.06 1.77
N PRO A 114 -20.84 7.46 1.71
CA PRO A 114 -21.00 6.03 1.97
C PRO A 114 -20.39 5.22 0.82
N VAL A 115 -19.65 4.18 1.16
CA VAL A 115 -18.97 3.32 0.18
C VAL A 115 -19.26 1.86 0.46
N LYS A 116 -19.61 1.11 -0.57
CA LYS A 116 -19.66 -0.34 -0.55
C LYS A 116 -18.35 -0.89 -1.07
N TRP A 117 -17.48 -1.38 -0.17
CA TRP A 117 -16.24 -2.02 -0.56
C TRP A 117 -16.51 -3.31 -1.33
N ILE A 118 -15.77 -3.53 -2.42
CA ILE A 118 -15.98 -4.64 -3.36
C ILE A 118 -14.92 -5.70 -3.08
N GLY A 119 -15.26 -6.66 -2.21
CA GLY A 119 -14.36 -7.73 -1.81
C GLY A 119 -13.31 -7.31 -0.79
N GLU A 120 -12.21 -8.04 -0.75
CA GLU A 120 -11.03 -7.74 0.07
C GLU A 120 -10.07 -6.80 -0.66
N ALA A 121 -9.02 -6.34 0.04
CA ALA A 121 -7.96 -5.57 -0.58
C ALA A 121 -7.26 -6.37 -1.68
N ILE A 122 -7.06 -5.77 -2.84
CA ILE A 122 -6.49 -6.39 -4.02
C ILE A 122 -4.98 -6.12 -4.03
N PRO A 123 -4.13 -7.15 -4.10
CA PRO A 123 -2.68 -6.96 -4.17
C PRO A 123 -2.28 -6.00 -5.30
N ARG A 124 -1.37 -5.06 -5.04
CA ARG A 124 -0.89 -4.10 -6.05
C ARG A 124 -0.31 -4.78 -7.28
N THR A 125 0.26 -5.97 -7.09
CA THR A 125 0.82 -6.80 -8.17
C THR A 125 -0.20 -7.31 -9.19
N GLN A 126 -1.50 -7.21 -8.89
CA GLN A 126 -2.57 -7.54 -9.84
C GLN A 126 -2.83 -6.42 -10.85
N PHE A 127 -2.37 -5.19 -10.57
CA PHE A 127 -2.58 -4.02 -11.43
C PHE A 127 -1.39 -3.80 -12.35
N GLY A 128 -1.64 -3.35 -13.57
CA GLY A 128 -0.59 -2.90 -14.48
C GLY A 128 0.14 -1.68 -13.94
N GLN A 129 1.43 -1.54 -14.27
CA GLN A 129 2.27 -0.45 -13.80
C GLN A 129 1.70 0.94 -14.12
N ASP A 130 1.10 1.10 -15.28
CA ASP A 130 0.48 2.33 -15.73
C ASP A 130 -0.77 2.71 -14.90
N LEU A 131 -1.56 1.71 -14.45
CA LEU A 131 -2.64 1.95 -13.48
C LEU A 131 -2.09 2.31 -12.11
N LEU A 132 -1.08 1.60 -11.63
CA LEU A 132 -0.42 1.93 -10.37
C LEU A 132 0.17 3.34 -10.38
N HIS A 133 0.73 3.77 -11.52
CA HIS A 133 1.17 5.15 -11.73
C HIS A 133 0.02 6.16 -11.57
N SER A 134 -1.15 5.85 -12.11
CA SER A 134 -2.34 6.70 -11.95
C SER A 134 -2.85 6.73 -10.51
N PHE A 135 -2.68 5.64 -9.75
CA PHE A 135 -3.04 5.55 -8.33
C PHE A 135 -1.96 6.16 -7.41
N GLY A 136 -0.77 6.43 -7.95
CA GLY A 136 0.35 7.07 -7.28
C GLY A 136 0.31 8.60 -7.26
N ALA A 137 -0.79 9.24 -7.71
CA ALA A 137 -0.94 10.69 -7.64
C ALA A 137 -0.80 11.21 -6.20
N PHE A 138 -0.08 12.33 -6.00
CA PHE A 138 0.11 12.92 -4.67
C PHE A 138 -1.16 13.52 -4.07
N LEU A 139 -2.19 13.74 -4.87
CA LEU A 139 -3.45 14.32 -4.40
C LEU A 139 -4.20 13.34 -3.49
N THR A 140 -4.81 13.88 -2.45
CA THR A 140 -5.66 13.09 -1.53
C THR A 140 -6.95 12.67 -2.22
N ILE A 141 -7.54 13.55 -3.04
CA ILE A 141 -8.77 13.29 -3.79
C ILE A 141 -8.56 13.74 -5.23
N CYS A 142 -8.62 12.83 -6.18
CA CYS A 142 -8.58 13.19 -7.60
C CYS A 142 -9.32 12.17 -8.47
N ARG A 143 -9.75 12.62 -9.66
CA ARG A 143 -10.39 11.77 -10.65
C ARG A 143 -9.33 11.08 -11.51
N ILE A 144 -9.44 9.77 -11.66
CA ILE A 144 -8.55 8.99 -12.53
C ILE A 144 -9.17 8.89 -13.92
N GLN A 145 -8.48 9.48 -14.91
CA GLN A 145 -8.96 9.54 -16.29
C GLN A 145 -8.01 8.84 -17.28
N ARG A 146 -6.78 8.47 -16.83
CA ARG A 146 -5.73 7.92 -17.69
C ARG A 146 -5.81 6.39 -17.79
N ASN A 147 -5.11 5.86 -18.80
CA ASN A 147 -4.83 4.43 -18.95
C ASN A 147 -6.09 3.55 -19.09
N ASN A 148 -7.20 4.13 -19.54
CA ASN A 148 -8.48 3.44 -19.65
C ASN A 148 -8.89 2.75 -18.32
N ALA A 149 -8.60 3.40 -17.21
CA ALA A 149 -8.73 2.83 -15.87
C ALA A 149 -10.14 2.29 -15.60
N GLU A 150 -11.19 3.01 -16.03
CA GLU A 150 -12.58 2.61 -15.82
C GLU A 150 -12.89 1.26 -16.44
N ALA A 151 -12.55 1.06 -17.72
CA ALA A 151 -12.81 -0.20 -18.40
C ALA A 151 -11.98 -1.35 -17.83
N ARG A 152 -10.71 -1.09 -17.46
CA ARG A 152 -9.81 -2.10 -16.89
C ARG A 152 -10.24 -2.54 -15.50
N ILE A 153 -10.59 -1.63 -14.61
CA ILE A 153 -11.10 -1.95 -13.27
C ILE A 153 -12.40 -2.75 -13.36
N ASN A 154 -13.29 -2.40 -14.28
CA ASN A 154 -14.51 -3.16 -14.51
C ASN A 154 -14.22 -4.58 -15.03
N ALA A 155 -13.30 -4.73 -15.99
CA ALA A 155 -12.89 -6.04 -16.49
C ALA A 155 -12.24 -6.90 -15.37
N MET A 156 -11.39 -6.29 -14.53
CA MET A 156 -10.83 -6.97 -13.36
C MET A 156 -11.93 -7.40 -12.37
N ARG A 157 -12.92 -6.55 -12.13
CA ARG A 157 -14.07 -6.86 -11.26
C ARG A 157 -14.88 -8.05 -11.80
N GLU A 158 -15.17 -8.07 -13.08
CA GLU A 158 -15.90 -9.15 -13.76
C GLU A 158 -15.13 -10.48 -13.73
N SER A 159 -13.81 -10.43 -13.83
CA SER A 159 -12.91 -11.59 -13.75
C SER A 159 -12.49 -11.96 -12.31
N LYS A 160 -13.22 -11.48 -11.29
CA LYS A 160 -12.94 -11.73 -9.87
C LYS A 160 -11.53 -11.30 -9.45
N TRP A 161 -11.10 -10.15 -9.92
CA TRP A 161 -9.81 -9.54 -9.66
C TRP A 161 -8.61 -10.34 -10.19
N ALA A 162 -8.81 -11.06 -11.31
CA ALA A 162 -7.67 -11.60 -12.05
C ALA A 162 -6.70 -10.48 -12.46
N PRO A 163 -5.41 -10.82 -12.71
CA PRO A 163 -4.44 -9.81 -13.12
C PRO A 163 -4.94 -8.95 -14.27
N ASP A 164 -4.69 -7.65 -14.15
CA ASP A 164 -5.04 -6.67 -15.17
C ASP A 164 -4.49 -7.07 -16.55
N PRO A 165 -5.32 -7.11 -17.60
CA PRO A 165 -4.90 -7.51 -18.95
C PRO A 165 -3.93 -6.50 -19.60
N GLY A 166 -3.68 -5.36 -18.95
CA GLY A 166 -2.86 -4.28 -19.48
C GLY A 166 -3.58 -3.43 -20.53
N PHE A 167 -3.00 -2.28 -20.82
CA PHE A 167 -3.51 -1.38 -21.86
C PHE A 167 -2.89 -1.74 -23.23
N LYS A 168 -3.71 -2.19 -24.17
CA LYS A 168 -3.28 -2.53 -25.54
C LYS A 168 -3.56 -1.43 -26.58
N GLY A 169 -4.01 -0.25 -26.15
CA GLY A 169 -4.40 0.87 -27.01
C GLY A 169 -3.35 1.99 -27.09
N LYS A 170 -3.48 2.85 -28.12
CA LYS A 170 -2.79 4.16 -28.12
C LYS A 170 -3.62 5.12 -27.26
N LEU A 171 -2.95 5.96 -26.46
CA LEU A 171 -3.61 7.05 -25.74
C LEU A 171 -4.39 7.91 -26.73
N THR A 172 -5.62 8.22 -26.42
CA THR A 172 -6.40 9.16 -27.22
C THR A 172 -5.85 10.58 -27.02
N LYS A 173 -6.08 11.48 -28.00
CA LYS A 173 -5.65 12.88 -27.85
C LYS A 173 -6.19 13.53 -26.56
N GLN A 174 -7.43 13.22 -26.17
CA GLN A 174 -8.04 13.70 -24.93
C GLN A 174 -7.34 13.17 -23.66
N GLU A 175 -6.88 11.92 -23.65
CA GLU A 175 -6.10 11.35 -22.55
C GLU A 175 -4.69 11.96 -22.47
N ALA A 176 -4.11 12.31 -23.62
CA ALA A 176 -2.82 12.99 -23.67
C ALA A 176 -2.92 14.47 -23.22
N GLU A 177 -3.98 15.17 -23.60
CA GLU A 177 -4.27 16.56 -23.16
C GLU A 177 -4.63 16.62 -21.68
N ALA A 178 -5.45 15.69 -21.16
CA ALA A 178 -5.73 15.57 -19.73
C ALA A 178 -4.48 15.19 -18.91
N ALA A 179 -3.49 14.57 -19.55
CA ALA A 179 -2.18 14.28 -18.96
C ALA A 179 -1.32 15.52 -18.76
N ASP A 180 -1.46 16.50 -19.63
CA ASP A 180 -0.66 17.75 -19.63
C ASP A 180 -1.27 18.82 -18.69
N GLU A 181 -2.59 18.78 -18.48
CA GLU A 181 -3.29 19.71 -17.59
C GLU A 181 -3.27 19.31 -16.10
N SER A 182 -3.00 18.04 -15.78
CA SER A 182 -2.85 17.60 -14.42
C SER A 182 -1.40 17.73 -13.97
N ASP A 183 -1.09 18.71 -13.14
CA ASP A 183 0.17 18.83 -12.37
C ASP A 183 0.27 17.70 -11.32
N GLU A 184 -0.14 16.49 -11.71
CA GLU A 184 -0.13 15.29 -10.89
C GLU A 184 1.27 14.71 -10.87
N ARG A 185 2.10 15.25 -9.98
CA ARG A 185 3.38 14.63 -9.64
C ARG A 185 3.10 13.21 -9.15
N THR A 186 3.72 12.25 -9.81
CA THR A 186 3.65 10.84 -9.39
C THR A 186 4.64 10.59 -8.26
N ASP A 187 4.23 9.83 -7.27
CA ASP A 187 5.11 9.32 -6.23
C ASP A 187 6.12 8.32 -6.85
N LEU A 188 7.30 8.83 -7.19
CA LEU A 188 8.36 8.04 -7.81
C LEU A 188 8.91 6.96 -6.86
N GLU A 189 8.84 7.20 -5.55
CA GLU A 189 9.24 6.19 -4.56
C GLU A 189 8.25 5.02 -4.57
N GLU A 190 6.94 5.30 -4.51
CA GLU A 190 5.90 4.27 -4.57
C GLU A 190 5.96 3.52 -5.91
N ALA A 191 6.11 4.22 -7.04
CA ALA A 191 6.25 3.61 -8.36
C ALA A 191 7.50 2.73 -8.46
N GLY A 192 8.62 3.15 -7.90
CA GLY A 192 9.85 2.36 -7.85
C GLY A 192 9.69 1.10 -6.99
N ARG A 193 9.05 1.21 -5.83
CA ARG A 193 8.72 0.06 -4.97
C ARG A 193 7.82 -0.96 -5.68
N ASP A 194 6.81 -0.50 -6.41
CA ASP A 194 5.92 -1.36 -7.19
C ASP A 194 6.67 -2.11 -8.30
N GLN A 195 7.57 -1.43 -9.03
CA GLN A 195 8.40 -2.08 -10.06
C GLN A 195 9.30 -3.16 -9.47
N ILE A 196 9.94 -2.87 -8.34
CA ILE A 196 10.82 -3.83 -7.64
C ILE A 196 10.00 -5.01 -7.12
N ALA A 197 8.82 -4.76 -6.56
CA ALA A 197 7.92 -5.81 -6.09
C ALA A 197 7.49 -6.74 -7.23
N GLN A 198 7.13 -6.20 -8.40
CA GLN A 198 6.79 -7.00 -9.58
C GLN A 198 7.99 -7.83 -10.07
N LEU A 199 9.21 -7.26 -10.07
CA LEU A 199 10.42 -7.98 -10.45
C LEU A 199 10.71 -9.15 -9.49
N ILE A 200 10.60 -8.90 -8.18
CA ILE A 200 10.77 -9.95 -7.16
C ILE A 200 9.75 -11.07 -7.37
N ARG A 201 8.47 -10.71 -7.55
CA ARG A 201 7.42 -11.70 -7.81
C ARG A 201 7.69 -12.54 -9.05
N ALA A 202 8.16 -11.93 -10.13
CA ALA A 202 8.45 -12.63 -11.37
C ALA A 202 9.63 -13.60 -11.28
N LYS A 203 10.63 -13.29 -10.44
CA LYS A 203 11.88 -14.04 -10.36
C LYS A 203 12.03 -14.92 -9.13
N PHE A 204 11.37 -14.55 -8.01
CA PHE A 204 11.54 -15.18 -6.72
C PHE A 204 10.22 -15.80 -6.24
N GLY A 205 9.81 -16.93 -6.81
CA GLY A 205 8.68 -17.74 -6.34
C GLY A 205 9.14 -18.93 -5.50
N GLY A 206 8.33 -19.37 -4.53
CA GLY A 206 8.62 -20.59 -3.74
C GLY A 206 9.95 -20.53 -3.03
N HIS A 207 10.81 -21.56 -3.24
CA HIS A 207 12.12 -21.66 -2.62
C HIS A 207 13.10 -20.53 -3.02
N ALA A 208 12.97 -19.96 -4.23
CA ALA A 208 13.76 -18.79 -4.62
C ALA A 208 13.48 -17.56 -3.74
N PHE A 209 12.27 -17.42 -3.21
CA PHE A 209 11.93 -16.37 -2.28
C PHE A 209 12.62 -16.58 -0.91
N ALA A 210 12.70 -17.81 -0.43
CA ALA A 210 13.48 -18.12 0.77
C ALA A 210 14.98 -17.84 0.56
N ARG A 211 15.52 -18.11 -0.65
CA ARG A 211 16.90 -17.74 -1.02
C ARG A 211 17.15 -16.23 -0.94
N LEU A 212 16.21 -15.40 -1.41
CA LEU A 212 16.30 -13.94 -1.28
C LEU A 212 16.35 -13.50 0.19
N VAL A 213 15.42 -14.00 1.02
CA VAL A 213 15.38 -13.71 2.46
C VAL A 213 16.68 -14.17 3.15
N ASN A 214 17.17 -15.34 2.81
CA ASN A 214 18.43 -15.88 3.33
C ASN A 214 19.63 -14.96 2.99
N ALA A 215 19.69 -14.44 1.78
CA ALA A 215 20.75 -13.51 1.38
C ALA A 215 20.67 -12.17 2.15
N ILE A 216 19.48 -11.67 2.39
CA ILE A 216 19.27 -10.47 3.23
C ILE A 216 19.81 -10.72 4.65
N LEU A 217 19.48 -11.86 5.27
CA LEU A 217 19.94 -12.21 6.61
C LEU A 217 21.46 -12.36 6.65
N LYS A 218 22.08 -13.00 5.64
CA LYS A 218 23.55 -13.06 5.51
C LYS A 218 24.16 -11.66 5.43
N ALA A 219 23.58 -10.76 4.63
CA ALA A 219 24.05 -9.39 4.49
C ALA A 219 23.89 -8.55 5.77
N GLN A 220 22.98 -8.94 6.66
CA GLN A 220 22.84 -8.43 8.02
C GLN A 220 23.85 -8.98 9.01
N GLY A 221 24.66 -9.99 8.61
CA GLY A 221 25.71 -10.57 9.45
C GLY A 221 25.33 -11.87 10.15
N TYR A 222 24.21 -12.48 9.80
CA TYR A 222 23.87 -13.81 10.30
C TYR A 222 24.62 -14.91 9.56
N THR A 223 25.04 -15.94 10.28
CA THR A 223 25.39 -17.24 9.71
C THR A 223 24.09 -18.03 9.54
N THR A 224 23.79 -18.50 8.33
CA THR A 224 22.49 -19.06 8.00
C THR A 224 22.58 -20.47 7.43
N TYR A 225 21.54 -21.26 7.66
CA TYR A 225 21.25 -22.52 6.99
C TYR A 225 19.93 -22.38 6.25
N LEU A 226 19.94 -22.53 4.93
CA LEU A 226 18.75 -22.56 4.08
C LEU A 226 18.34 -24.03 3.92
N SER A 227 17.10 -24.35 4.29
CA SER A 227 16.56 -25.70 4.16
C SER A 227 16.46 -26.11 2.69
N PRO A 228 16.79 -27.37 2.34
CA PRO A 228 16.55 -27.88 0.99
C PRO A 228 15.09 -27.87 0.62
N GLU A 229 14.78 -27.75 -0.67
CA GLU A 229 13.43 -27.75 -1.16
C GLU A 229 12.68 -29.05 -0.77
N GLY A 230 11.48 -28.92 -0.19
CA GLY A 230 10.58 -30.03 0.11
C GLY A 230 10.79 -30.79 1.44
N THR A 231 11.72 -30.38 2.31
CA THR A 231 12.05 -31.12 3.57
C THR A 231 11.94 -30.29 4.85
N ASP A 232 11.14 -29.31 4.87
CA ASP A 232 11.30 -28.15 5.75
C ASP A 232 10.62 -28.24 7.11
N GLY A 233 9.78 -29.23 7.39
CA GLY A 233 9.05 -29.25 8.67
C GLY A 233 8.45 -27.90 9.09
N GLY A 234 8.28 -26.98 8.12
CA GLY A 234 7.76 -25.62 8.33
C GLY A 234 8.83 -24.56 8.64
N ILE A 235 10.13 -24.85 8.48
CA ILE A 235 11.23 -23.90 8.67
C ILE A 235 12.06 -23.82 7.40
N ASP A 236 12.11 -22.66 6.79
CA ASP A 236 12.86 -22.44 5.55
C ASP A 236 14.31 -22.02 5.82
N ILE A 237 14.57 -21.26 6.91
CA ILE A 237 15.92 -20.77 7.22
C ILE A 237 16.16 -20.86 8.73
N LEU A 238 17.35 -21.29 9.12
CA LEU A 238 17.90 -21.09 10.44
C LEU A 238 19.01 -20.05 10.37
N ALA A 239 19.03 -19.11 11.30
CA ALA A 239 20.02 -18.04 11.36
C ALA A 239 20.51 -17.82 12.79
N GLY A 240 21.80 -17.59 12.95
CA GLY A 240 22.40 -17.29 14.24
C GLY A 240 23.58 -16.33 14.11
N THR A 241 23.96 -15.68 15.19
CA THR A 241 25.11 -14.78 15.23
C THR A 241 26.40 -15.48 15.57
N GLY A 242 27.54 -14.82 15.40
CA GLY A 242 28.89 -15.40 15.60
C GLY A 242 29.35 -16.21 14.39
N ALA A 243 30.64 -16.53 14.37
CA ALA A 243 31.29 -17.17 13.21
C ALA A 243 30.69 -18.52 12.81
N LEU A 244 30.14 -19.26 13.76
CA LEU A 244 29.51 -20.57 13.52
C LEU A 244 27.98 -20.52 13.62
N GLY A 245 27.40 -19.37 13.89
CA GLY A 245 25.95 -19.21 14.01
C GLY A 245 25.36 -19.76 15.32
N PHE A 246 26.18 -20.04 16.34
CA PHE A 246 25.69 -20.60 17.62
C PHE A 246 25.33 -19.54 18.66
N SER A 247 25.74 -18.29 18.46
CA SER A 247 25.48 -17.21 19.40
C SER A 247 24.06 -16.67 19.22
N SER A 248 23.48 -16.17 20.31
CA SER A 248 22.17 -15.49 20.29
C SER A 248 22.24 -14.11 19.61
N PRO A 249 21.18 -13.66 18.96
CA PRO A 249 19.92 -14.40 18.81
C PRO A 249 19.99 -15.48 17.72
N ARG A 250 19.46 -16.66 18.03
CA ARG A 250 19.21 -17.73 17.06
C ARG A 250 17.76 -17.61 16.58
N ILE A 251 17.57 -17.61 15.27
CA ILE A 251 16.28 -17.28 14.65
C ILE A 251 15.86 -18.42 13.73
N CYS A 252 14.63 -18.91 13.88
CA CYS A 252 13.98 -19.73 12.87
C CYS A 252 13.09 -18.88 11.99
N VAL A 253 13.11 -19.13 10.68
CA VAL A 253 12.41 -18.30 9.69
C VAL A 253 11.50 -19.16 8.84
N GLN A 254 10.26 -18.73 8.66
CA GLN A 254 9.33 -19.26 7.67
C GLN A 254 9.05 -18.20 6.61
N VAL A 255 8.98 -18.62 5.36
CA VAL A 255 8.82 -17.74 4.20
C VAL A 255 7.64 -18.19 3.35
N LYS A 256 6.73 -17.28 3.01
CA LYS A 256 5.58 -17.55 2.14
C LYS A 256 5.50 -16.50 1.02
N SER A 257 5.65 -16.97 -0.22
CA SER A 257 5.60 -16.12 -1.42
C SER A 257 4.20 -15.90 -1.98
N GLN A 258 3.17 -16.52 -1.38
CA GLN A 258 1.78 -16.37 -1.81
C GLN A 258 1.25 -14.94 -1.58
N GLU A 259 0.31 -14.52 -2.43
CA GLU A 259 -0.32 -13.19 -2.34
C GLU A 259 -1.44 -13.10 -1.31
N SER A 260 -2.02 -14.23 -0.92
CA SER A 260 -3.05 -14.27 0.11
C SER A 260 -2.46 -14.04 1.50
N PRO A 261 -3.10 -13.21 2.34
CA PRO A 261 -2.64 -12.94 3.70
C PRO A 261 -2.62 -14.21 4.56
N ILE A 262 -1.54 -14.36 5.32
CA ILE A 262 -1.32 -15.47 6.25
C ILE A 262 -2.23 -15.35 7.46
N GLY A 263 -2.82 -16.46 7.87
CA GLY A 263 -3.66 -16.54 9.05
C GLY A 263 -2.91 -16.98 10.31
N ARG A 264 -3.66 -17.16 11.39
CA ARG A 264 -3.14 -17.56 12.70
C ARG A 264 -2.53 -18.95 12.71
N PRO A 265 -3.15 -19.98 12.09
CA PRO A 265 -2.63 -21.35 12.17
C PRO A 265 -1.18 -21.49 11.72
N GLU A 266 -0.80 -20.82 10.64
CA GLU A 266 0.56 -20.87 10.09
C GLU A 266 1.57 -20.21 11.03
N VAL A 267 1.16 -19.13 11.70
CA VAL A 267 2.03 -18.44 12.68
C VAL A 267 2.24 -19.30 13.93
N ASP A 268 1.19 -19.99 14.39
CA ASP A 268 1.29 -20.92 15.53
C ASP A 268 2.18 -22.12 15.20
N GLN A 269 2.17 -22.61 13.95
CA GLN A 269 3.10 -23.66 13.50
C GLN A 269 4.55 -23.19 13.61
N LEU A 270 4.87 -21.95 13.18
CA LEU A 270 6.22 -21.40 13.31
C LEU A 270 6.62 -21.25 14.79
N ILE A 271 5.71 -20.85 15.66
CA ILE A 271 5.98 -20.73 17.10
C ILE A 271 6.30 -22.13 17.69
N GLY A 272 5.54 -23.16 17.32
CA GLY A 272 5.86 -24.52 17.71
C GLY A 272 7.18 -25.04 17.19
N ALA A 273 7.50 -24.71 15.94
CA ALA A 273 8.78 -25.06 15.33
C ALA A 273 9.99 -24.35 15.99
N MET A 274 9.79 -23.11 16.47
CA MET A 274 10.80 -22.37 17.24
C MET A 274 11.22 -23.13 18.50
N ASP A 275 10.29 -23.70 19.23
CA ASP A 275 10.58 -24.47 20.45
C ASP A 275 11.34 -25.78 20.12
N ASN A 276 11.01 -26.43 19.01
CA ASN A 276 11.71 -27.64 18.54
C ASN A 276 13.17 -27.37 18.14
N THR A 277 13.44 -26.23 17.50
CA THR A 277 14.79 -25.84 17.06
C THR A 277 15.61 -25.18 18.16
N LYS A 278 15.01 -24.91 19.33
CA LYS A 278 15.63 -24.13 20.42
C LYS A 278 16.09 -22.75 19.95
N ALA A 279 15.35 -22.15 19.01
CA ALA A 279 15.59 -20.79 18.56
C ALA A 279 15.11 -19.79 19.61
N ASP A 280 15.83 -18.67 19.73
CA ASP A 280 15.49 -17.60 20.68
C ASP A 280 14.31 -16.75 20.17
N ALA A 281 14.19 -16.65 18.84
CA ALA A 281 13.15 -15.86 18.16
C ALA A 281 12.73 -16.52 16.84
N ALA A 282 11.59 -16.08 16.33
CA ALA A 282 11.07 -16.48 15.03
C ALA A 282 10.81 -15.25 14.13
N LEU A 283 11.07 -15.42 12.85
CA LEU A 283 10.73 -14.46 11.80
C LEU A 283 9.79 -15.13 10.79
N PHE A 284 8.63 -14.54 10.59
CA PHE A 284 7.74 -14.96 9.51
C PHE A 284 7.77 -13.90 8.40
N VAL A 285 8.18 -14.30 7.21
CA VAL A 285 8.17 -13.43 6.02
C VAL A 285 7.03 -13.87 5.12
N ALA A 286 6.06 -12.97 4.88
CA ALA A 286 4.90 -13.25 4.05
C ALA A 286 4.70 -12.14 3.01
N TRP A 287 4.82 -12.52 1.73
CA TRP A 287 4.64 -11.57 0.63
C TRP A 287 3.25 -10.91 0.63
N GLY A 288 2.19 -11.70 0.80
CA GLY A 288 0.80 -11.21 0.90
C GLY A 288 0.42 -10.61 2.25
N GLY A 289 1.38 -10.52 3.19
CA GLY A 289 1.14 -9.99 4.53
C GLY A 289 0.36 -10.94 5.44
N PHE A 290 -0.27 -10.38 6.46
CA PHE A 290 -0.94 -11.14 7.52
C PHE A 290 -2.34 -10.60 7.77
N LYS A 291 -3.26 -11.47 8.18
CA LYS A 291 -4.61 -11.07 8.58
C LYS A 291 -4.56 -10.18 9.83
N PRO A 292 -5.49 -9.21 9.99
CA PRO A 292 -5.50 -8.29 11.14
C PRO A 292 -5.54 -8.99 12.50
N THR A 293 -6.13 -10.18 12.57
CA THR A 293 -6.18 -11.01 13.78
C THR A 293 -4.79 -11.43 14.26
N VAL A 294 -3.85 -11.66 13.32
CA VAL A 294 -2.46 -12.05 13.64
C VAL A 294 -1.75 -10.95 14.40
N TYR A 295 -1.85 -9.71 13.95
CA TYR A 295 -1.18 -8.56 14.60
C TYR A 295 -1.65 -8.34 16.03
N ARG A 296 -2.97 -8.43 16.29
CA ARG A 296 -3.54 -8.23 17.63
C ARG A 296 -3.01 -9.23 18.64
N GLU A 297 -2.86 -10.47 18.24
CA GLU A 297 -2.48 -11.55 19.14
C GLU A 297 -0.97 -11.67 19.32
N LEU A 298 -0.19 -11.26 18.32
CA LEU A 298 1.27 -11.26 18.41
C LEU A 298 1.84 -10.08 19.21
N ALA A 299 1.05 -9.08 19.57
CA ALA A 299 1.49 -7.98 20.40
C ALA A 299 2.17 -8.47 21.70
N ASN A 300 1.62 -9.52 22.32
CA ASN A 300 2.16 -10.15 23.52
C ASN A 300 3.44 -10.98 23.29
N ARG A 301 3.81 -11.21 22.02
CA ARG A 301 4.99 -11.99 21.61
C ARG A 301 6.03 -11.14 20.88
N PHE A 302 5.92 -9.82 21.00
CA PHE A 302 6.75 -8.86 20.30
C PHE A 302 8.26 -9.15 20.41
N PHE A 303 8.77 -9.61 21.54
CA PHE A 303 10.19 -9.90 21.77
C PHE A 303 10.63 -11.26 21.23
N ARG A 304 9.69 -12.11 20.80
CA ARG A 304 10.00 -13.46 20.32
C ARG A 304 9.65 -13.70 18.86
N VAL A 305 8.67 -12.96 18.30
CA VAL A 305 8.19 -13.17 16.92
C VAL A 305 8.18 -11.85 16.18
N ARG A 306 8.75 -11.85 14.98
CA ARG A 306 8.69 -10.75 14.02
C ARG A 306 7.96 -11.19 12.76
N LEU A 307 7.22 -10.25 12.20
CA LEU A 307 6.54 -10.40 10.93
C LEU A 307 7.17 -9.42 9.93
N TRP A 308 7.57 -9.93 8.78
CA TRP A 308 7.93 -9.13 7.62
C TRP A 308 6.87 -9.33 6.55
N THR A 309 6.23 -8.25 6.16
CA THR A 309 5.42 -8.17 4.96
C THR A 309 6.31 -7.78 3.78
N GLN A 310 5.71 -7.58 2.60
CA GLN A 310 6.44 -7.01 1.46
C GLN A 310 7.13 -5.69 1.81
N LYS A 311 6.52 -4.85 2.66
CA LYS A 311 7.06 -3.56 3.08
C LYS A 311 8.38 -3.72 3.82
N GLU A 312 8.37 -4.47 4.93
CA GLU A 312 9.58 -4.70 5.73
C GLU A 312 10.64 -5.44 4.93
N LEU A 313 10.26 -6.41 4.09
CA LEU A 313 11.20 -7.11 3.22
C LEU A 313 11.93 -6.14 2.27
N LEU A 314 11.21 -5.22 1.60
CA LEU A 314 11.81 -4.23 0.71
C LEU A 314 12.70 -3.25 1.49
N GLU A 315 12.31 -2.83 2.67
CA GLU A 315 13.14 -1.98 3.55
C GLU A 315 14.46 -2.67 3.91
N GLN A 316 14.41 -3.94 4.31
CA GLN A 316 15.61 -4.72 4.61
C GLN A 316 16.47 -4.98 3.38
N LEU A 317 15.85 -5.27 2.25
CA LEU A 317 16.54 -5.41 0.97
C LEU A 317 17.32 -4.13 0.62
N PHE A 318 16.68 -2.96 0.68
CA PHE A 318 17.33 -1.69 0.36
C PHE A 318 18.47 -1.36 1.33
N ALA A 319 18.29 -1.65 2.61
CA ALA A 319 19.32 -1.43 3.63
C ALA A 319 20.55 -2.32 3.43
N THR A 320 20.39 -3.49 2.82
CA THR A 320 21.46 -4.50 2.69
C THR A 320 21.94 -4.72 1.26
N TYR A 321 21.34 -4.07 0.26
CA TYR A 321 21.52 -4.34 -1.17
C TYR A 321 22.98 -4.35 -1.60
N GLU A 322 23.79 -3.39 -1.16
CA GLU A 322 25.22 -3.30 -1.50
C GLU A 322 26.07 -4.45 -0.93
N LYS A 323 25.56 -5.17 0.06
CA LYS A 323 26.23 -6.30 0.71
C LYS A 323 25.77 -7.66 0.17
N LEU A 324 24.79 -7.68 -0.74
CA LEU A 324 24.35 -8.90 -1.39
C LEU A 324 25.43 -9.42 -2.35
N ASP A 325 25.43 -10.72 -2.57
CA ASP A 325 26.34 -11.35 -3.55
C ASP A 325 26.05 -10.84 -4.98
N GLU A 326 27.05 -10.96 -5.86
CA GLU A 326 26.98 -10.46 -7.22
C GLU A 326 25.92 -11.17 -8.06
N ASP A 327 25.74 -12.46 -7.86
CA ASP A 327 24.77 -13.27 -8.60
C ASP A 327 23.34 -12.77 -8.30
N LEU A 328 23.03 -12.57 -7.02
CA LEU A 328 21.74 -12.06 -6.62
C LEU A 328 21.50 -10.62 -7.10
N ARG A 329 22.53 -9.76 -7.06
CA ARG A 329 22.44 -8.41 -7.62
C ARG A 329 22.25 -8.40 -9.14
N ALA A 330 22.81 -9.37 -9.85
CA ALA A 330 22.56 -9.56 -11.28
C ALA A 330 21.14 -10.04 -11.57
N GLU A 331 20.59 -10.92 -10.72
CA GLU A 331 19.18 -11.31 -10.83
C GLU A 331 18.20 -10.17 -10.47
N LEU A 332 18.57 -9.31 -9.53
CA LEU A 332 17.78 -8.18 -9.03
C LEU A 332 18.56 -6.88 -9.21
N PRO A 333 18.71 -6.37 -10.44
CA PRO A 333 19.53 -5.20 -10.73
C PRO A 333 18.81 -3.92 -10.31
N LEU A 334 19.10 -3.41 -9.11
CA LEU A 334 18.56 -2.16 -8.59
C LEU A 334 19.57 -1.02 -8.70
N LYS A 335 19.07 0.20 -8.82
CA LYS A 335 19.86 1.42 -8.87
C LYS A 335 19.24 2.45 -7.93
N ARG A 336 20.08 3.10 -7.10
CA ARG A 336 19.65 4.29 -6.33
C ARG A 336 19.57 5.50 -7.23
N VAL A 337 18.49 6.26 -7.09
CA VAL A 337 18.25 7.49 -7.83
C VAL A 337 17.86 8.58 -6.83
N TRP A 338 18.50 9.75 -6.95
CA TRP A 338 18.05 10.94 -6.23
C TRP A 338 16.85 11.53 -6.96
N THR A 339 15.79 11.79 -6.24
CA THR A 339 14.60 12.47 -6.75
C THR A 339 14.27 13.65 -5.85
N VAL A 340 13.53 14.62 -6.39
CA VAL A 340 12.98 15.70 -5.57
C VAL A 340 11.96 15.07 -4.64
N ALA A 341 12.15 15.27 -3.33
CA ALA A 341 11.15 14.85 -2.37
C ALA A 341 9.82 15.54 -2.74
N ALA A 342 8.76 14.76 -2.83
CA ALA A 342 7.46 15.35 -2.77
C ALA A 342 7.37 16.03 -1.41
N HIS A 343 7.36 17.34 -1.38
CA HIS A 343 6.96 18.02 -0.20
C HIS A 343 5.49 17.68 0.01
N ASP A 344 5.19 16.84 0.99
CA ASP A 344 3.95 16.99 1.72
C ASP A 344 4.01 18.44 2.16
N GLU A 345 3.29 19.31 1.46
CA GLU A 345 3.07 20.68 1.93
C GLU A 345 2.17 20.52 3.16
N GLU A 346 2.82 20.26 4.32
CA GLU A 346 2.20 20.37 5.64
C GLU A 346 1.51 21.72 5.82
#